data_a1a12aea74b64d6f3b18a58d68de26d0
#
_entry.id   a1a12aea74b64d6f3b18a58d68de26d0
#
_cell.length_a   1.000
_cell.length_b   1.000
_cell.length_c   1.000
_cell.angle_alpha   90.00
_cell.angle_beta   90.00
_cell.angle_gamma   90.00
#
_symmetry.space_group_name_H-M   'P 1'
#
loop_
_entity.id
_entity.type
_entity.pdbx_description
1 polymer ?
#
loop_
_entity_poly.entity_id
_entity_poly.type
_entity_poly.pdbx_seq_one_letter_code
_entity_poly.pdbx_strand_id
1 'polypeptide(L)'
;MNGQELSGTWFNVKIQRAYIEFFSKGSTAPIKAALQTLPPNLDPDGVVTFARWDVSLMDRDAAAAEKALAACQLDTIASQTGIALPKIYLQACVDLMRGDTAKARAEFEAARPPIEQIVVNSPQDGVRHAQLGLLYAFLGRKEEALREGQRAMELKPITHDVIEGAVVEDFYTLTCARLGEADKAISRIERLLTTPFGVDYADESITLSDLRGRWEWDPLRKDPRFQKILAAPEPKTVYK
;
A
#
# COMPACT_ATOMS: atom_id res chain seq x y z
N MET A 1 -26.16 -5.40 18.44
CA MET A 1 -24.95 -4.72 17.92
C MET A 1 -24.59 -3.63 18.91
N ASN A 2 -23.43 -3.75 19.54
CA ASN A 2 -22.97 -2.78 20.55
C ASN A 2 -22.54 -1.48 19.87
N GLY A 3 -22.79 -0.33 20.50
CA GLY A 3 -22.47 1.00 19.95
C GLY A 3 -20.99 1.20 19.56
N GLN A 4 -20.09 0.36 20.05
CA GLN A 4 -18.67 0.33 19.65
C GLN A 4 -18.42 -0.27 18.25
N GLU A 5 -19.19 -1.29 17.84
CA GLU A 5 -19.06 -1.87 16.47
C GLU A 5 -19.55 -0.89 15.41
N LEU A 6 -20.65 -0.18 15.69
CA LEU A 6 -21.16 0.86 14.77
C LEU A 6 -20.19 2.04 14.66
N SER A 7 -19.46 2.37 15.72
CA SER A 7 -18.47 3.45 15.70
C SER A 7 -17.26 3.11 14.85
N GLY A 8 -16.70 1.89 14.94
CA GLY A 8 -15.57 1.43 14.14
C GLY A 8 -15.86 1.45 12.64
N THR A 9 -17.00 0.90 12.23
CA THR A 9 -17.42 0.89 10.82
C THR A 9 -17.58 2.31 10.26
N TRP A 10 -18.18 3.23 11.04
CA TRP A 10 -18.39 4.61 10.59
C TRP A 10 -17.06 5.36 10.36
N PHE A 11 -16.05 5.13 11.20
CA PHE A 11 -14.75 5.76 11.04
C PHE A 11 -14.01 5.25 9.80
N ASN A 12 -14.07 3.94 9.53
CA ASN A 12 -13.48 3.38 8.32
C ASN A 12 -14.10 4.01 7.06
N VAL A 13 -15.41 4.13 6.98
CA VAL A 13 -16.11 4.78 5.85
C VAL A 13 -15.63 6.24 5.67
N LYS A 14 -15.42 6.98 6.76
CA LYS A 14 -14.96 8.37 6.70
C LYS A 14 -13.54 8.47 6.16
N ILE A 15 -12.65 7.58 6.61
CA ILE A 15 -11.26 7.52 6.15
C ILE A 15 -11.23 7.10 4.67
N GLN A 16 -11.93 6.04 4.30
CA GLN A 16 -12.02 5.58 2.90
C GLN A 16 -12.51 6.67 1.96
N ARG A 17 -13.56 7.41 2.34
CA ARG A 17 -14.03 8.55 1.55
C ARG A 17 -12.95 9.61 1.34
N ALA A 18 -12.12 9.88 2.36
CA ALA A 18 -11.03 10.83 2.25
C ALA A 18 -9.90 10.33 1.34
N TYR A 19 -9.64 9.01 1.30
CA TYR A 19 -8.73 8.41 0.31
C TYR A 19 -9.26 8.52 -1.13
N ILE A 20 -10.55 8.33 -1.37
CA ILE A 20 -11.17 8.55 -2.68
C ILE A 20 -10.90 10.00 -3.16
N GLU A 21 -10.99 10.98 -2.26
CA GLU A 21 -10.65 12.36 -2.60
C GLU A 21 -9.16 12.54 -2.91
N PHE A 22 -8.26 11.84 -2.20
CA PHE A 22 -6.83 11.83 -2.53
C PHE A 22 -6.59 11.26 -3.92
N PHE A 23 -7.12 10.09 -4.24
CA PHE A 23 -6.94 9.46 -5.55
C PHE A 23 -7.46 10.33 -6.70
N SER A 24 -8.54 11.07 -6.47
CA SER A 24 -9.14 11.94 -7.50
C SER A 24 -8.50 13.31 -7.62
N LYS A 25 -7.95 13.88 -6.52
CA LYS A 25 -7.51 15.28 -6.46
C LYS A 25 -6.04 15.45 -6.04
N GLY A 26 -5.38 14.40 -5.57
CA GLY A 26 -3.98 14.40 -5.15
C GLY A 26 -3.69 15.12 -3.83
N SER A 27 -4.73 15.44 -3.03
CA SER A 27 -4.55 16.17 -1.77
C SER A 27 -4.71 15.24 -0.56
N THR A 28 -3.74 15.24 0.34
CA THR A 28 -3.79 14.55 1.64
C THR A 28 -4.62 15.27 2.70
N ALA A 29 -5.02 16.54 2.45
CA ALA A 29 -5.75 17.37 3.42
C ALA A 29 -7.10 16.73 3.87
N PRO A 30 -7.91 16.11 3.02
CA PRO A 30 -9.13 15.42 3.44
C PRO A 30 -8.86 14.27 4.42
N ILE A 31 -7.79 13.49 4.21
CA ILE A 31 -7.40 12.39 5.10
C ILE A 31 -7.02 12.96 6.48
N LYS A 32 -6.17 13.98 6.51
CA LYS A 32 -5.77 14.66 7.76
C LYS A 32 -6.97 15.22 8.52
N ALA A 33 -7.89 15.89 7.81
CA ALA A 33 -9.11 16.44 8.40
C ALA A 33 -10.01 15.33 8.99
N ALA A 34 -10.17 14.21 8.26
CA ALA A 34 -10.91 13.06 8.77
C ALA A 34 -10.28 12.52 10.07
N LEU A 35 -8.95 12.29 10.07
CA LEU A 35 -8.19 11.78 11.22
C LEU A 35 -8.25 12.68 12.46
N GLN A 36 -8.32 14.01 12.29
CA GLN A 36 -8.44 14.96 13.40
C GLN A 36 -9.79 14.88 14.12
N THR A 37 -10.82 14.39 13.47
CA THR A 37 -12.17 14.26 14.06
C THR A 37 -12.39 12.94 14.80
N LEU A 38 -11.41 12.02 14.77
CA LEU A 38 -11.53 10.72 15.40
C LEU A 38 -11.20 10.80 16.89
N PRO A 39 -11.93 10.08 17.75
CA PRO A 39 -11.57 9.95 19.16
C PRO A 39 -10.14 9.40 19.32
N PRO A 40 -9.35 9.92 20.27
CA PRO A 40 -7.93 9.58 20.40
C PRO A 40 -7.67 8.09 20.72
N ASN A 41 -8.65 7.38 21.28
CA ASN A 41 -8.49 6.01 21.79
C ASN A 41 -9.26 4.95 20.98
N LEU A 42 -9.76 5.30 19.78
CA LEU A 42 -10.55 4.39 18.97
C LEU A 42 -9.71 3.86 17.80
N ASP A 43 -8.91 2.84 18.04
CA ASP A 43 -8.08 2.19 17.03
C ASP A 43 -7.84 0.71 17.41
N PRO A 44 -8.91 -0.11 17.46
CA PRO A 44 -8.83 -1.47 18.03
C PRO A 44 -7.95 -2.42 17.17
N ASP A 45 -7.83 -2.17 15.88
CA ASP A 45 -7.10 -2.98 14.91
C ASP A 45 -5.92 -2.23 14.24
N GLY A 46 -5.73 -0.95 14.56
CA GLY A 46 -4.64 -0.13 14.05
C GLY A 46 -4.95 0.59 12.73
N VAL A 47 -6.17 0.53 12.20
CA VAL A 47 -6.54 1.17 10.93
C VAL A 47 -6.33 2.70 10.97
N VAL A 48 -6.62 3.35 12.10
CA VAL A 48 -6.39 4.79 12.27
C VAL A 48 -4.90 5.09 12.33
N THR A 49 -4.13 4.25 13.02
CA THR A 49 -2.66 4.35 13.06
C THR A 49 -2.07 4.17 11.66
N PHE A 50 -2.53 3.16 10.91
CA PHE A 50 -2.12 2.96 9.53
C PHE A 50 -2.37 4.21 8.68
N ALA A 51 -3.58 4.78 8.73
CA ALA A 51 -3.91 5.98 7.96
C ALA A 51 -3.07 7.20 8.37
N ARG A 52 -2.73 7.37 9.65
CA ARG A 52 -1.80 8.42 10.11
C ARG A 52 -0.39 8.20 9.60
N TRP A 53 0.10 6.96 9.67
CA TRP A 53 1.39 6.56 9.14
C TRP A 53 1.46 6.79 7.62
N ASP A 54 0.49 6.30 6.86
CA ASP A 54 0.44 6.37 5.41
C ASP A 54 0.40 7.81 4.90
N VAL A 55 -0.52 8.63 5.43
CA VAL A 55 -0.61 10.04 5.03
C VAL A 55 0.67 10.83 5.38
N SER A 56 1.36 10.46 6.45
CA SER A 56 2.64 11.09 6.82
C SER A 56 3.74 10.71 5.81
N LEU A 57 3.76 9.46 5.33
CA LEU A 57 4.70 9.05 4.30
C LEU A 57 4.40 9.69 2.95
N MET A 58 3.11 9.87 2.58
CA MET A 58 2.73 10.65 1.40
C MET A 58 3.26 12.09 1.46
N ASP A 59 3.21 12.71 2.63
CA ASP A 59 3.73 14.06 2.86
C ASP A 59 5.26 14.11 3.08
N ARG A 60 5.95 12.97 3.02
CA ARG A 60 7.40 12.85 3.30
C ARG A 60 7.78 13.23 4.74
N ASP A 61 6.86 13.13 5.68
CA ASP A 61 7.07 13.40 7.10
C ASP A 61 7.31 12.09 7.87
N ALA A 62 8.54 11.59 7.78
CA ALA A 62 8.95 10.38 8.48
C ALA A 62 8.85 10.50 10.02
N ALA A 63 8.97 11.72 10.57
CA ALA A 63 8.85 11.94 12.02
C ALA A 63 7.39 11.78 12.48
N ALA A 64 6.43 12.31 11.72
CA ALA A 64 5.01 12.12 12.02
C ALA A 64 4.59 10.64 11.86
N ALA A 65 5.11 9.94 10.85
CA ALA A 65 4.86 8.50 10.65
C ALA A 65 5.37 7.67 11.84
N GLU A 66 6.61 7.89 12.28
CA GLU A 66 7.18 7.24 13.47
C GLU A 66 6.38 7.53 14.73
N LYS A 67 5.97 8.79 14.93
CA LYS A 67 5.13 9.19 16.06
C LYS A 67 3.80 8.45 16.08
N ALA A 68 3.18 8.24 14.91
CA ALA A 68 1.94 7.48 14.78
C ALA A 68 2.14 6.01 15.22
N LEU A 69 3.21 5.37 14.76
CA LEU A 69 3.55 3.99 15.15
C LEU A 69 3.89 3.86 16.64
N ALA A 70 4.64 4.83 17.18
CA ALA A 70 5.03 4.83 18.61
C ALA A 70 3.82 4.98 19.55
N ALA A 71 2.77 5.68 19.13
CA ALA A 71 1.54 5.84 19.91
C ALA A 71 0.67 4.56 19.94
N CYS A 72 0.85 3.65 18.98
CA CYS A 72 0.09 2.40 18.86
C CYS A 72 0.76 1.29 19.70
N GLN A 73 -0.05 0.58 20.50
CA GLN A 73 0.42 -0.54 21.33
C GLN A 73 0.29 -1.90 20.64
N LEU A 74 -0.28 -1.94 19.42
CA LEU A 74 -0.45 -3.18 18.67
C LEU A 74 0.87 -3.60 18.01
N ASP A 75 1.15 -4.89 18.00
CA ASP A 75 2.29 -5.47 17.24
C ASP A 75 1.96 -5.68 15.77
N THR A 76 0.68 -5.77 15.44
CA THR A 76 0.16 -5.90 14.07
C THR A 76 -0.88 -4.83 13.83
N ILE A 77 -0.78 -4.16 12.69
CA ILE A 77 -1.59 -3.00 12.30
C ILE A 77 -2.31 -3.33 11.01
N ALA A 78 -3.64 -3.17 11.00
CA ALA A 78 -4.44 -3.38 9.81
C ALA A 78 -4.43 -2.14 8.91
N SER A 79 -4.33 -2.36 7.58
CA SER A 79 -4.56 -1.32 6.57
C SER A 79 -6.05 -1.01 6.41
N GLN A 80 -6.38 -0.02 5.60
CA GLN A 80 -7.78 0.33 5.28
C GLN A 80 -8.52 -0.81 4.58
N THR A 81 -7.80 -1.71 3.91
CA THR A 81 -8.32 -2.90 3.23
C THR A 81 -8.40 -4.14 4.13
N GLY A 82 -8.01 -4.00 5.40
CA GLY A 82 -7.96 -5.11 6.35
C GLY A 82 -6.72 -6.00 6.23
N ILE A 83 -5.75 -5.60 5.43
CA ILE A 83 -4.46 -6.28 5.36
C ILE A 83 -3.69 -5.96 6.64
N ALA A 84 -3.42 -7.00 7.45
CA ALA A 84 -2.67 -6.84 8.68
C ALA A 84 -1.16 -7.02 8.44
N LEU A 85 -0.38 -6.04 8.87
CA LEU A 85 1.08 -6.03 8.75
C LEU A 85 1.74 -5.93 10.14
N PRO A 86 2.86 -6.61 10.38
CA PRO A 86 3.65 -6.38 11.58
C PRO A 86 4.06 -4.90 11.69
N LYS A 87 3.93 -4.29 12.86
CA LYS A 87 4.32 -2.88 13.08
C LYS A 87 5.76 -2.61 12.67
N ILE A 88 6.66 -3.57 12.89
CA ILE A 88 8.07 -3.47 12.48
C ILE A 88 8.25 -3.35 10.95
N TYR A 89 7.34 -3.92 10.14
CA TYR A 89 7.34 -3.69 8.69
C TYR A 89 7.06 -2.23 8.35
N LEU A 90 6.08 -1.62 9.02
CA LEU A 90 5.75 -0.20 8.82
C LEU A 90 6.88 0.71 9.30
N GLN A 91 7.57 0.32 10.39
CA GLN A 91 8.75 1.04 10.87
C GLN A 91 9.89 0.96 9.85
N ALA A 92 10.13 -0.21 9.25
CA ALA A 92 11.13 -0.38 8.20
C ALA A 92 10.89 0.55 6.99
N CYS A 93 9.62 0.79 6.62
CA CYS A 93 9.26 1.74 5.57
C CYS A 93 9.66 3.19 5.97
N VAL A 94 9.46 3.59 7.22
CA VAL A 94 9.87 4.91 7.74
C VAL A 94 11.38 5.08 7.66
N ASP A 95 12.13 4.07 8.11
CA ASP A 95 13.60 4.14 8.12
C ASP A 95 14.18 4.09 6.69
N LEU A 96 13.55 3.35 5.78
CA LEU A 96 13.89 3.35 4.36
C LEU A 96 13.68 4.74 3.74
N MET A 97 12.58 5.41 4.06
CA MET A 97 12.32 6.78 3.58
C MET A 97 13.35 7.79 4.12
N ARG A 98 13.86 7.60 5.35
CA ARG A 98 14.95 8.40 5.92
C ARG A 98 16.31 8.15 5.27
N GLY A 99 16.41 7.07 4.48
CA GLY A 99 17.67 6.63 3.88
C GLY A 99 18.51 5.72 4.79
N ASP A 100 17.98 5.32 5.96
CA ASP A 100 18.64 4.33 6.84
C ASP A 100 18.38 2.90 6.33
N THR A 101 18.97 2.59 5.19
CA THR A 101 18.76 1.32 4.49
C THR A 101 19.22 0.11 5.28
N ALA A 102 20.23 0.25 6.12
CA ALA A 102 20.75 -0.85 6.94
C ALA A 102 19.75 -1.22 8.04
N LYS A 103 19.21 -0.23 8.75
CA LYS A 103 18.19 -0.42 9.78
C LYS A 103 16.89 -0.96 9.18
N ALA A 104 16.40 -0.32 8.10
CA ALA A 104 15.20 -0.78 7.39
C ALA A 104 15.31 -2.23 6.95
N ARG A 105 16.46 -2.66 6.42
CA ARG A 105 16.70 -4.05 6.03
C ARG A 105 16.61 -5.00 7.21
N ALA A 106 17.22 -4.66 8.35
CA ALA A 106 17.15 -5.50 9.56
C ALA A 106 15.69 -5.64 10.06
N GLU A 107 14.92 -4.58 9.99
CA GLU A 107 13.50 -4.56 10.40
C GLU A 107 12.62 -5.35 9.42
N PHE A 108 12.84 -5.26 8.11
CA PHE A 108 12.16 -6.12 7.13
C PHE A 108 12.51 -7.60 7.33
N GLU A 109 13.77 -7.95 7.64
CA GLU A 109 14.12 -9.33 8.00
C GLU A 109 13.42 -9.79 9.27
N ALA A 110 13.22 -8.93 10.26
CA ALA A 110 12.47 -9.26 11.46
C ALA A 110 10.95 -9.40 11.19
N ALA A 111 10.42 -8.65 10.22
CA ALA A 111 9.01 -8.76 9.79
C ALA A 111 8.74 -10.02 8.93
N ARG A 112 9.76 -10.61 8.33
CA ARG A 112 9.63 -11.72 7.36
C ARG A 112 8.96 -12.97 7.92
N PRO A 113 9.40 -13.55 9.08
CA PRO A 113 8.85 -14.83 9.54
C PRO A 113 7.33 -14.82 9.76
N PRO A 114 6.71 -13.83 10.41
CA PRO A 114 5.25 -13.80 10.55
C PRO A 114 4.53 -13.64 9.20
N ILE A 115 5.08 -12.91 8.23
CA ILE A 115 4.47 -12.75 6.90
C ILE A 115 4.57 -14.06 6.10
N GLU A 116 5.72 -14.75 6.12
CA GLU A 116 5.87 -16.08 5.53
C GLU A 116 4.89 -17.09 6.14
N GLN A 117 4.71 -17.05 7.46
CA GLN A 117 3.77 -17.95 8.13
C GLN A 117 2.31 -17.73 7.72
N ILE A 118 1.93 -16.47 7.43
CA ILE A 118 0.59 -16.16 6.90
C ILE A 118 0.39 -16.84 5.53
N VAL A 119 1.37 -16.78 4.64
CA VAL A 119 1.31 -17.46 3.33
C VAL A 119 1.26 -18.98 3.48
N VAL A 120 2.03 -19.55 4.40
CA VAL A 120 1.98 -20.99 4.70
C VAL A 120 0.58 -21.41 5.18
N ASN A 121 -0.07 -20.60 6.00
CA ASN A 121 -1.41 -20.88 6.52
C ASN A 121 -2.52 -20.64 5.48
N SER A 122 -2.27 -19.82 4.46
CA SER A 122 -3.23 -19.44 3.41
C SER A 122 -2.60 -19.52 2.01
N PRO A 123 -2.18 -20.71 1.54
CA PRO A 123 -1.36 -20.86 0.33
C PRO A 123 -2.12 -20.60 -0.99
N GLN A 124 -3.42 -20.34 -0.92
CA GLN A 124 -4.27 -19.97 -2.06
C GLN A 124 -4.69 -18.49 -2.03
N ASP A 125 -4.18 -17.71 -1.07
CA ASP A 125 -4.46 -16.29 -0.97
C ASP A 125 -3.44 -15.48 -1.81
N GLY A 126 -3.88 -15.03 -3.00
CA GLY A 126 -3.03 -14.27 -3.92
C GLY A 126 -2.54 -12.94 -3.34
N VAL A 127 -3.35 -12.27 -2.52
CA VAL A 127 -2.96 -10.99 -1.90
C VAL A 127 -1.81 -11.20 -0.91
N ARG A 128 -1.82 -12.30 -0.14
CA ARG A 128 -0.73 -12.63 0.79
C ARG A 128 0.57 -12.98 0.07
N HIS A 129 0.50 -13.71 -1.05
CA HIS A 129 1.65 -13.93 -1.92
C HIS A 129 2.21 -12.62 -2.49
N ALA A 130 1.35 -11.70 -2.93
CA ALA A 130 1.76 -10.40 -3.44
C ALA A 130 2.48 -9.55 -2.38
N GLN A 131 1.98 -9.54 -1.15
CA GLN A 131 2.62 -8.88 0.00
C GLN A 131 3.99 -9.46 0.32
N LEU A 132 4.10 -10.80 0.34
CA LEU A 132 5.37 -11.49 0.58
C LEU A 132 6.37 -11.17 -0.55
N GLY A 133 5.91 -11.12 -1.80
CA GLY A 133 6.72 -10.70 -2.93
C GLY A 133 7.30 -9.31 -2.77
N LEU A 134 6.49 -8.34 -2.32
CA LEU A 134 6.95 -6.98 -2.06
C LEU A 134 7.94 -6.93 -0.88
N LEU A 135 7.71 -7.68 0.19
CA LEU A 135 8.67 -7.79 1.29
C LEU A 135 10.03 -8.33 0.80
N TYR A 136 10.04 -9.39 -0.02
CA TYR A 136 11.27 -9.91 -0.60
C TYR A 136 11.96 -8.89 -1.51
N ALA A 137 11.21 -8.03 -2.22
CA ALA A 137 11.79 -6.95 -3.00
C ALA A 137 12.48 -5.90 -2.11
N PHE A 138 11.91 -5.53 -0.97
CA PHE A 138 12.57 -4.67 0.02
C PHE A 138 13.87 -5.28 0.56
N LEU A 139 13.92 -6.60 0.69
CA LEU A 139 15.10 -7.34 1.12
C LEU A 139 16.14 -7.55 0.00
N GLY A 140 15.81 -7.21 -1.25
CA GLY A 140 16.65 -7.44 -2.43
C GLY A 140 16.68 -8.91 -2.88
N ARG A 141 15.75 -9.74 -2.41
CA ARG A 141 15.61 -11.18 -2.75
C ARG A 141 14.84 -11.32 -4.06
N LYS A 142 15.48 -10.96 -5.16
CA LYS A 142 14.84 -10.77 -6.47
C LYS A 142 14.07 -11.99 -6.98
N GLU A 143 14.68 -13.17 -6.95
CA GLU A 143 14.07 -14.38 -7.50
C GLU A 143 12.82 -14.79 -6.71
N GLU A 144 12.90 -14.69 -5.39
CA GLU A 144 11.79 -15.00 -4.49
C GLU A 144 10.66 -13.98 -4.64
N ALA A 145 10.99 -12.71 -4.72
CA ALA A 145 10.02 -11.64 -4.93
C ALA A 145 9.23 -11.81 -6.24
N LEU A 146 9.91 -12.11 -7.34
CA LEU A 146 9.27 -12.33 -8.62
C LEU A 146 8.43 -13.62 -8.64
N ARG A 147 8.90 -14.69 -7.99
CA ARG A 147 8.15 -15.96 -7.87
C ARG A 147 6.85 -15.76 -7.09
N GLU A 148 6.90 -15.11 -5.93
CA GLU A 148 5.71 -14.86 -5.12
C GLU A 148 4.72 -13.95 -5.84
N GLY A 149 5.20 -12.90 -6.51
CA GLY A 149 4.34 -12.01 -7.30
C GLY A 149 3.70 -12.72 -8.51
N GLN A 150 4.41 -13.61 -9.20
CA GLN A 150 3.83 -14.44 -10.26
C GLN A 150 2.77 -15.38 -9.70
N ARG A 151 3.06 -16.05 -8.58
CA ARG A 151 2.10 -16.92 -7.91
C ARG A 151 0.83 -16.17 -7.52
N ALA A 152 0.96 -14.98 -7.02
CA ALA A 152 -0.16 -14.10 -6.69
C ALA A 152 -1.08 -13.86 -7.90
N MET A 153 -0.51 -13.49 -9.05
CA MET A 153 -1.26 -13.24 -10.29
C MET A 153 -1.90 -14.51 -10.86
N GLU A 154 -1.30 -15.70 -10.68
CA GLU A 154 -1.91 -16.98 -11.06
C GLU A 154 -3.13 -17.30 -10.19
N LEU A 155 -3.06 -16.99 -8.90
CA LEU A 155 -4.16 -17.24 -7.95
C LEU A 155 -5.32 -16.27 -8.13
N LYS A 156 -5.02 -15.00 -8.47
CA LYS A 156 -5.98 -13.90 -8.64
C LYS A 156 -5.74 -13.17 -9.96
N PRO A 157 -6.01 -13.82 -11.12
CA PRO A 157 -5.84 -13.16 -12.40
C PRO A 157 -6.90 -12.07 -12.59
N ILE A 158 -6.48 -10.89 -12.98
CA ILE A 158 -7.34 -9.71 -13.18
C ILE A 158 -8.48 -9.96 -14.18
N THR A 159 -8.33 -10.95 -15.06
CA THR A 159 -9.37 -11.36 -16.02
C THR A 159 -10.54 -12.09 -15.37
N HIS A 160 -10.36 -12.62 -14.16
CA HIS A 160 -11.39 -13.35 -13.41
C HIS A 160 -11.88 -12.57 -12.20
N ASP A 161 -11.02 -11.77 -11.60
CA ASP A 161 -11.31 -10.94 -10.44
C ASP A 161 -10.71 -9.56 -10.67
N VAL A 162 -11.52 -8.63 -11.15
CA VAL A 162 -11.05 -7.26 -11.45
C VAL A 162 -10.74 -6.44 -10.19
N ILE A 163 -11.20 -6.85 -9.02
CA ILE A 163 -10.94 -6.14 -7.76
C ILE A 163 -9.63 -6.67 -7.16
N GLU A 164 -9.63 -7.91 -6.66
CA GLU A 164 -8.43 -8.48 -6.01
C GLU A 164 -7.28 -8.69 -7.01
N GLY A 165 -7.58 -9.03 -8.26
CA GLY A 165 -6.57 -9.16 -9.30
C GLY A 165 -5.86 -7.85 -9.62
N ALA A 166 -6.56 -6.72 -9.57
CA ALA A 166 -5.94 -5.40 -9.73
C ALA A 166 -5.02 -5.07 -8.55
N VAL A 167 -5.43 -5.36 -7.31
CA VAL A 167 -4.61 -5.23 -6.10
C VAL A 167 -3.33 -6.06 -6.22
N VAL A 168 -3.45 -7.32 -6.59
CA VAL A 168 -2.29 -8.21 -6.78
C VAL A 168 -1.34 -7.69 -7.85
N GLU A 169 -1.87 -7.16 -8.95
CA GLU A 169 -1.06 -6.55 -10.00
C GLU A 169 -0.38 -5.27 -9.55
N ASP A 170 -1.01 -4.46 -8.70
CA ASP A 170 -0.39 -3.27 -8.12
C ASP A 170 0.80 -3.64 -7.24
N PHE A 171 0.63 -4.56 -6.29
CA PHE A 171 1.73 -5.09 -5.49
C PHE A 171 2.88 -5.65 -6.33
N TYR A 172 2.56 -6.40 -7.40
CA TYR A 172 3.60 -6.91 -8.29
C TYR A 172 4.29 -5.80 -9.09
N THR A 173 3.57 -4.74 -9.42
CA THR A 173 4.14 -3.55 -10.08
C THR A 173 5.10 -2.82 -9.15
N LEU A 174 4.74 -2.64 -7.88
CA LEU A 174 5.62 -2.10 -6.84
C LEU A 174 6.86 -3.00 -6.63
N THR A 175 6.67 -4.32 -6.61
CA THR A 175 7.76 -5.31 -6.54
C THR A 175 8.75 -5.11 -7.70
N CYS A 176 8.24 -5.00 -8.94
CA CYS A 176 9.07 -4.73 -10.11
C CYS A 176 9.81 -3.39 -10.01
N ALA A 177 9.13 -2.33 -9.60
CA ALA A 177 9.72 -1.00 -9.41
C ALA A 177 10.86 -1.04 -8.40
N ARG A 178 10.65 -1.70 -7.27
CA ARG A 178 11.64 -1.84 -6.19
C ARG A 178 12.88 -2.66 -6.61
N LEU A 179 12.69 -3.67 -7.45
CA LEU A 179 13.77 -4.51 -7.97
C LEU A 179 14.52 -3.89 -9.15
N GLY A 180 14.14 -2.68 -9.62
CA GLY A 180 14.73 -2.03 -10.78
C GLY A 180 14.29 -2.60 -12.12
N GLU A 181 13.22 -3.42 -12.15
CA GLU A 181 12.59 -3.95 -13.36
C GLU A 181 11.66 -2.88 -13.98
N ALA A 182 12.24 -1.70 -14.31
CA ALA A 182 11.49 -0.51 -14.71
C ALA A 182 10.59 -0.75 -15.93
N ASP A 183 11.02 -1.53 -16.92
CA ASP A 183 10.24 -1.85 -18.11
C ASP A 183 8.94 -2.57 -17.77
N LYS A 184 9.01 -3.56 -16.86
CA LYS A 184 7.86 -4.30 -16.38
C LYS A 184 6.92 -3.43 -15.55
N ALA A 185 7.49 -2.60 -14.66
CA ALA A 185 6.71 -1.71 -13.82
C ALA A 185 5.95 -0.67 -14.65
N ILE A 186 6.62 0.01 -15.58
CA ILE A 186 6.03 1.07 -16.41
C ILE A 186 4.91 0.51 -17.30
N SER A 187 5.16 -0.61 -17.99
CA SER A 187 4.13 -1.24 -18.84
C SER A 187 2.88 -1.63 -18.04
N ARG A 188 3.04 -2.07 -16.78
CA ARG A 188 1.91 -2.39 -15.90
C ARG A 188 1.19 -1.14 -15.42
N ILE A 189 1.91 -0.10 -15.04
CA ILE A 189 1.33 1.20 -14.66
C ILE A 189 0.44 1.73 -15.79
N GLU A 190 0.93 1.76 -17.02
CA GLU A 190 0.15 2.23 -18.18
C GLU A 190 -1.16 1.44 -18.37
N ARG A 191 -1.13 0.13 -18.15
CA ARG A 191 -2.32 -0.71 -18.20
C ARG A 191 -3.26 -0.45 -17.03
N LEU A 192 -2.73 -0.44 -15.80
CA LEU A 192 -3.53 -0.28 -14.59
C LEU A 192 -4.20 1.09 -14.51
N LEU A 193 -3.57 2.15 -15.00
CA LEU A 193 -4.18 3.48 -15.11
C LEU A 193 -5.46 3.52 -15.96
N THR A 194 -5.67 2.54 -16.83
CA THR A 194 -6.88 2.42 -17.69
C THR A 194 -7.80 1.28 -17.26
N THR A 195 -7.44 0.55 -16.22
CA THR A 195 -8.22 -0.56 -15.68
C THR A 195 -9.17 -0.03 -14.60
N PRO A 196 -10.48 -0.32 -14.66
CA PRO A 196 -11.39 0.01 -13.57
C PRO A 196 -11.02 -0.76 -12.30
N PHE A 197 -10.87 -0.04 -11.19
CA PHE A 197 -10.68 -0.63 -9.87
C PHE A 197 -11.97 -0.56 -9.06
N GLY A 198 -12.15 -1.50 -8.12
CA GLY A 198 -13.14 -1.38 -7.07
C GLY A 198 -12.70 -0.32 -6.05
N VAL A 199 -13.64 0.51 -5.61
CA VAL A 199 -13.40 1.54 -4.58
C VAL A 199 -13.17 0.98 -3.18
N ASP A 200 -13.33 -0.33 -2.99
CA ASP A 200 -13.19 -0.99 -1.70
C ASP A 200 -11.72 -1.15 -1.25
N TYR A 201 -10.77 -0.96 -2.18
CA TYR A 201 -9.33 -1.02 -1.94
C TYR A 201 -8.70 0.36 -2.17
N ALA A 202 -9.18 1.36 -1.43
CA ALA A 202 -8.83 2.76 -1.64
C ALA A 202 -7.34 3.08 -1.43
N ASP A 203 -6.61 2.28 -0.65
CA ASP A 203 -5.18 2.44 -0.40
C ASP A 203 -4.28 1.74 -1.44
N GLU A 204 -4.85 1.06 -2.44
CA GLU A 204 -4.12 0.24 -3.42
C GLU A 204 -4.51 0.54 -4.87
N SER A 205 -5.07 1.71 -5.16
CA SER A 205 -5.50 2.10 -6.50
C SER A 205 -4.45 2.93 -7.21
N ILE A 206 -3.97 2.48 -8.37
CA ILE A 206 -3.07 3.28 -9.21
C ILE A 206 -3.85 4.39 -9.91
N THR A 207 -3.59 5.63 -9.51
CA THR A 207 -4.00 6.86 -10.18
C THR A 207 -2.79 7.76 -10.39
N LEU A 208 -2.92 8.82 -11.19
CA LEU A 208 -1.81 9.79 -11.29
C LEU A 208 -1.54 10.49 -9.95
N SER A 209 -2.55 10.64 -9.10
CA SER A 209 -2.40 11.18 -7.75
C SER A 209 -1.58 10.23 -6.87
N ASP A 210 -1.86 8.94 -6.92
CA ASP A 210 -1.08 7.89 -6.26
C ASP A 210 0.38 7.91 -6.72
N LEU A 211 0.60 7.79 -8.02
CA LEU A 211 1.93 7.80 -8.62
C LEU A 211 2.75 9.05 -8.28
N ARG A 212 2.11 10.21 -8.13
CA ARG A 212 2.76 11.47 -7.73
C ARG A 212 3.05 11.53 -6.25
N GLY A 213 2.14 11.07 -5.39
CA GLY A 213 2.19 11.25 -3.94
C GLY A 213 2.98 10.17 -3.21
N ARG A 214 2.81 8.92 -3.56
CA ARG A 214 3.36 7.80 -2.79
C ARG A 214 4.87 7.61 -2.99
N TRP A 215 5.56 7.35 -1.91
CA TRP A 215 7.01 7.14 -1.85
C TRP A 215 7.44 5.80 -2.46
N GLU A 216 6.56 4.84 -2.52
CA GLU A 216 6.81 3.51 -3.09
C GLU A 216 7.26 3.59 -4.54
N TRP A 217 6.81 4.62 -5.28
CA TRP A 217 7.17 4.87 -6.67
C TRP A 217 8.50 5.62 -6.86
N ASP A 218 9.20 5.97 -5.78
CA ASP A 218 10.47 6.71 -5.85
C ASP A 218 11.56 6.03 -6.71
N PRO A 219 11.66 4.68 -6.77
CA PRO A 219 12.62 4.04 -7.66
C PRO A 219 12.43 4.42 -9.16
N LEU A 220 11.22 4.78 -9.57
CA LEU A 220 10.90 5.15 -10.95
C LEU A 220 11.01 6.66 -11.23
N ARG A 221 11.16 7.52 -10.21
CA ARG A 221 11.11 8.99 -10.35
C ARG A 221 12.08 9.54 -11.38
N LYS A 222 13.20 8.88 -11.62
CA LYS A 222 14.24 9.33 -12.59
C LYS A 222 14.04 8.75 -13.98
N ASP A 223 13.11 7.81 -14.20
CA ASP A 223 12.84 7.24 -15.53
C ASP A 223 12.03 8.24 -16.37
N PRO A 224 12.50 8.62 -17.59
CA PRO A 224 11.81 9.58 -18.46
C PRO A 224 10.40 9.13 -18.85
N ARG A 225 10.17 7.82 -18.97
CA ARG A 225 8.86 7.25 -19.31
C ARG A 225 7.88 7.45 -18.15
N PHE A 226 8.33 7.23 -16.92
CA PHE A 226 7.53 7.50 -15.73
C PHE A 226 7.19 8.99 -15.61
N GLN A 227 8.15 9.87 -15.87
CA GLN A 227 7.91 11.33 -15.92
C GLN A 227 6.87 11.72 -16.97
N LYS A 228 6.90 11.06 -18.14
CA LYS A 228 5.90 11.27 -19.20
C LYS A 228 4.50 10.84 -18.74
N ILE A 229 4.38 9.73 -18.01
CA ILE A 229 3.11 9.28 -17.42
C ILE A 229 2.60 10.33 -16.43
N LEU A 230 3.45 10.81 -15.51
CA LEU A 230 3.07 11.81 -14.50
C LEU A 230 2.63 13.16 -15.11
N ALA A 231 3.17 13.53 -16.28
CA ALA A 231 2.82 14.77 -16.98
C ALA A 231 1.53 14.63 -17.81
N ALA A 232 1.02 13.43 -18.03
CA ALA A 232 -0.20 13.21 -18.79
C ALA A 232 -1.45 13.62 -17.98
N PRO A 233 -2.57 13.93 -18.67
CA PRO A 233 -3.86 14.06 -17.99
C PRO A 233 -4.30 12.70 -17.44
N GLU A 234 -5.13 12.72 -16.37
CA GLU A 234 -5.72 11.50 -15.83
C GLU A 234 -6.44 10.73 -16.94
N PRO A 235 -6.14 9.44 -17.14
CA PRO A 235 -6.81 8.64 -18.15
C PRO A 235 -8.31 8.54 -17.87
N LYS A 236 -9.13 8.66 -18.89
CA LYS A 236 -10.56 8.42 -18.75
C LYS A 236 -10.79 6.92 -18.67
N THR A 237 -11.16 6.44 -17.50
CA THR A 237 -11.64 5.06 -17.35
C THR A 237 -13.00 4.95 -18.02
N VAL A 238 -13.07 4.15 -19.06
CA VAL A 238 -14.34 3.95 -19.78
C VAL A 238 -15.05 2.77 -19.14
N TYR A 239 -16.02 3.07 -18.28
CA TYR A 239 -17.03 2.07 -17.89
C TYR A 239 -17.96 1.87 -19.10
N LYS A 240 -17.89 0.71 -19.73
CA LYS A 240 -18.83 0.30 -20.77
C LYS A 240 -19.97 -0.49 -20.14
#